data_db989e3f49492429dc4d6419f918d428
#
_entry.id   db989e3f49492429dc4d6419f918d428
#
_cell.length_a   1.000
_cell.length_b   1.000
_cell.length_c   1.000
_cell.angle_alpha   90.00
_cell.angle_beta   90.00
_cell.angle_gamma   90.00
#
_symmetry.space_group_name_H-M   'P 1'
#
loop_
_entity.id
_entity.type
_entity.pdbx_description
1 polymer ?
#
loop_
_entity_poly.entity_id
_entity_poly.type
_entity_poly.pdbx_seq_one_letter_code
_entity_poly.pdbx_strand_id
1 'polypeptide(L)'
;MYLQAVTVCVNYSDFLAQTIAHNKQLFDHWIIVTTPEDVKTQRLCQHHNVECLKTNQFTEHGDPFNKARGINVALDYMSKHDWVLHIDADIYLPPLTRSILGRISLDNKNIYGIDRMMCPNFEAWQKYLTNPDPSHTGWVYIHGSAFPFGVRIGEYMSEGYEPIGYFQLWNPNGSGVKRYPETHGAADRTDVQFAKKWSRANRILIPEIIGIHLDSENATVDEMGKNWNGRKSKQFGNGYSLEEPKKKRFGWFSKG
;
A
#
# COMPACT_ATOMS: atom_id res chain seq x y z
N MET A 1 4.95 -17.16 -11.64
CA MET A 1 4.14 -15.92 -11.75
C MET A 1 5.08 -14.72 -11.60
N TYR A 2 5.09 -13.78 -12.53
CA TYR A 2 5.74 -12.48 -12.36
C TYR A 2 4.75 -11.52 -11.70
N LEU A 3 5.16 -10.88 -10.60
CA LEU A 3 4.30 -10.02 -9.78
C LEU A 3 4.85 -8.60 -9.72
N GLN A 4 4.13 -7.68 -10.32
CA GLN A 4 4.41 -6.25 -10.26
C GLN A 4 3.53 -5.60 -9.19
N ALA A 5 4.03 -4.62 -8.48
CA ALA A 5 3.26 -3.87 -7.49
C ALA A 5 3.28 -2.37 -7.77
N VAL A 6 2.19 -1.69 -7.47
CA VAL A 6 2.09 -0.23 -7.45
C VAL A 6 1.59 0.25 -6.10
N THR A 7 2.23 1.31 -5.60
CA THR A 7 1.82 2.00 -4.38
C THR A 7 1.81 3.50 -4.63
N VAL A 8 0.74 4.18 -4.25
CA VAL A 8 0.72 5.64 -4.16
C VAL A 8 1.11 6.05 -2.74
N CYS A 9 2.15 6.87 -2.61
CA CYS A 9 2.64 7.35 -1.32
C CYS A 9 2.97 8.83 -1.43
N VAL A 10 2.12 9.70 -0.90
CA VAL A 10 2.32 11.16 -0.90
C VAL A 10 2.26 11.68 0.53
N ASN A 11 3.39 12.21 1.02
CA ASN A 11 3.55 12.67 2.40
C ASN A 11 3.19 11.60 3.46
N TYR A 12 3.48 10.33 3.16
CA TYR A 12 3.12 9.15 3.96
C TYR A 12 4.34 8.22 4.17
N SER A 13 5.53 8.79 4.06
CA SER A 13 6.81 8.06 4.07
C SER A 13 7.13 7.37 5.38
N ASP A 14 6.54 7.81 6.50
CA ASP A 14 6.70 7.20 7.83
C ASP A 14 6.08 5.79 7.89
N PHE A 15 4.91 5.60 7.30
CA PHE A 15 4.30 4.28 7.15
C PHE A 15 5.05 3.42 6.13
N LEU A 16 5.35 3.98 4.96
CA LEU A 16 6.11 3.28 3.94
C LEU A 16 7.47 2.78 4.47
N ALA A 17 8.12 3.55 5.34
CA ALA A 17 9.38 3.16 5.97
C ALA A 17 9.29 1.86 6.77
N GLN A 18 8.11 1.55 7.31
CA GLN A 18 7.89 0.31 8.07
C GLN A 18 7.66 -0.90 7.18
N THR A 19 7.22 -0.70 5.95
CA THR A 19 6.76 -1.77 5.05
C THR A 19 7.71 -2.04 3.89
N ILE A 20 8.43 -1.02 3.40
CA ILE A 20 9.18 -1.09 2.14
C ILE A 20 10.28 -2.13 2.12
N ALA A 21 11.08 -2.25 3.18
CA ALA A 21 12.20 -3.17 3.24
C ALA A 21 11.78 -4.64 3.13
N HIS A 22 10.62 -4.95 3.70
CA HIS A 22 10.04 -6.27 3.70
C HIS A 22 9.24 -6.54 2.42
N ASN A 23 8.28 -5.67 2.10
CA ASN A 23 7.36 -5.91 0.98
C ASN A 23 8.08 -5.99 -0.37
N LYS A 24 9.17 -5.22 -0.57
CA LYS A 24 9.93 -5.26 -1.83
C LYS A 24 10.46 -6.65 -2.18
N GLN A 25 10.68 -7.51 -1.19
CA GLN A 25 11.16 -8.87 -1.40
C GLN A 25 10.08 -9.81 -1.96
N LEU A 26 8.82 -9.38 -1.91
CA LEU A 26 7.67 -10.16 -2.37
C LEU A 26 7.34 -9.89 -3.84
N PHE A 27 7.91 -8.83 -4.43
CA PHE A 27 7.59 -8.37 -5.78
C PHE A 27 8.78 -8.52 -6.72
N ASP A 28 8.52 -8.87 -7.96
CA ASP A 28 9.55 -8.89 -9.01
C ASP A 28 9.84 -7.46 -9.51
N HIS A 29 8.83 -6.59 -9.47
CA HIS A 29 8.94 -5.18 -9.80
C HIS A 29 7.98 -4.37 -8.93
N TRP A 30 8.44 -3.27 -8.33
CA TRP A 30 7.61 -2.40 -7.51
C TRP A 30 7.83 -0.93 -7.88
N ILE A 31 6.74 -0.26 -8.25
CA ILE A 31 6.72 1.17 -8.54
C ILE A 31 5.98 1.90 -7.42
N ILE A 32 6.64 2.88 -6.83
CA ILE A 32 6.01 3.81 -5.88
C ILE A 32 5.80 5.14 -6.59
N VAL A 33 4.58 5.67 -6.55
CA VAL A 33 4.22 6.94 -7.17
C VAL A 33 4.03 8.00 -6.09
N THR A 34 4.70 9.13 -6.27
CA THR A 34 4.66 10.27 -5.34
C THR A 34 4.63 11.60 -6.11
N THR A 35 4.68 12.72 -5.37
CA THR A 35 4.82 14.06 -5.99
C THR A 35 6.28 14.49 -6.07
N PRO A 36 6.62 15.46 -6.94
CA PRO A 36 7.97 16.04 -6.98
C PRO A 36 8.42 16.65 -5.65
N GLU A 37 7.49 17.14 -4.84
CA GLU A 37 7.74 17.81 -3.56
C GLU A 37 7.96 16.84 -2.40
N ASP A 38 7.50 15.58 -2.52
CA ASP A 38 7.67 14.57 -1.47
C ASP A 38 9.06 13.93 -1.48
N VAL A 39 10.05 14.74 -1.12
CA VAL A 39 11.47 14.32 -1.09
C VAL A 39 11.70 13.15 -0.12
N LYS A 40 10.91 13.02 0.95
CA LYS A 40 11.07 11.94 1.94
C LYS A 40 10.75 10.59 1.33
N THR A 41 9.63 10.46 0.63
CA THR A 41 9.26 9.23 -0.09
C THR A 41 10.29 8.91 -1.17
N GLN A 42 10.75 9.90 -1.94
CA GLN A 42 11.77 9.69 -2.99
C GLN A 42 13.08 9.15 -2.43
N ARG A 43 13.60 9.74 -1.33
CA ARG A 43 14.81 9.27 -0.65
C ARG A 43 14.65 7.85 -0.11
N LEU A 44 13.49 7.53 0.42
CA LEU A 44 13.19 6.20 0.94
C LEU A 44 13.23 5.15 -0.19
N CYS A 45 12.60 5.45 -1.32
CA CYS A 45 12.64 4.59 -2.51
C CYS A 45 14.08 4.39 -3.00
N GLN A 46 14.86 5.47 -3.10
CA GLN A 46 16.27 5.41 -3.47
C GLN A 46 17.09 4.53 -2.51
N HIS A 47 16.90 4.70 -1.20
CA HIS A 47 17.60 3.93 -0.18
C HIS A 47 17.33 2.44 -0.30
N HIS A 48 16.09 2.07 -0.59
CA HIS A 48 15.67 0.67 -0.73
C HIS A 48 15.79 0.14 -2.16
N ASN A 49 16.28 0.92 -3.11
CA ASN A 49 16.36 0.55 -4.53
C ASN A 49 14.99 0.08 -5.07
N VAL A 50 13.97 0.90 -4.86
CA VAL A 50 12.62 0.73 -5.40
C VAL A 50 12.36 1.85 -6.40
N GLU A 51 11.75 1.52 -7.54
CA GLU A 51 11.44 2.51 -8.57
C GLU A 51 10.44 3.55 -8.05
N CYS A 52 10.72 4.83 -8.31
CA CYS A 52 9.91 5.94 -7.83
C CYS A 52 9.55 6.88 -8.97
N LEU A 53 8.27 6.91 -9.32
CA LEU A 53 7.73 7.86 -10.30
C LEU A 53 7.17 9.10 -9.59
N LYS A 54 7.40 10.24 -10.20
CA LYS A 54 6.94 11.54 -9.70
C LYS A 54 5.89 12.13 -10.64
N THR A 55 4.76 12.58 -10.08
CA THR A 55 3.69 13.19 -10.87
C THR A 55 2.91 14.22 -10.06
N ASN A 56 2.40 15.24 -10.73
CA ASN A 56 1.46 16.21 -10.18
C ASN A 56 0.00 15.90 -10.56
N GLN A 57 -0.26 14.80 -11.27
CA GLN A 57 -1.58 14.46 -11.77
C GLN A 57 -2.62 14.21 -10.67
N PHE A 58 -2.19 14.02 -9.43
CA PHE A 58 -3.11 13.84 -8.30
C PHE A 58 -4.11 15.00 -8.12
N THR A 59 -3.68 16.22 -8.45
CA THR A 59 -4.46 17.45 -8.24
C THR A 59 -4.86 18.16 -9.53
N GLU A 60 -4.63 17.54 -10.69
CA GLU A 60 -5.08 18.08 -11.95
C GLU A 60 -6.61 18.25 -11.98
N HIS A 61 -7.08 19.22 -12.75
CA HIS A 61 -8.49 19.58 -12.90
C HIS A 61 -9.20 20.02 -11.60
N GLY A 62 -8.43 20.42 -10.57
CA GLY A 62 -8.97 20.87 -9.29
C GLY A 62 -9.35 19.74 -8.34
N ASP A 63 -8.95 18.52 -8.63
CA ASP A 63 -9.18 17.39 -7.73
C ASP A 63 -8.38 17.57 -6.43
N PRO A 64 -8.95 17.26 -5.27
CA PRO A 64 -8.22 17.31 -4.00
C PRO A 64 -7.10 16.28 -3.90
N PHE A 65 -7.32 15.06 -4.39
CA PHE A 65 -6.30 14.00 -4.49
C PHE A 65 -6.81 12.78 -5.28
N ASN A 66 -6.63 12.79 -6.58
CA ASN A 66 -7.04 11.69 -7.45
C ASN A 66 -6.02 10.54 -7.44
N LYS A 67 -6.21 9.58 -6.53
CA LYS A 67 -5.33 8.42 -6.37
C LYS A 67 -5.28 7.56 -7.64
N ALA A 68 -6.39 7.46 -8.38
CA ALA A 68 -6.46 6.69 -9.62
C ALA A 68 -5.44 7.15 -10.66
N ARG A 69 -5.25 8.46 -10.83
CA ARG A 69 -4.25 9.00 -11.76
C ARG A 69 -2.84 8.58 -11.37
N GLY A 70 -2.49 8.66 -10.09
CA GLY A 70 -1.20 8.18 -9.61
C GLY A 70 -0.97 6.70 -9.91
N ILE A 71 -1.96 5.85 -9.64
CA ILE A 71 -1.88 4.42 -9.97
C ILE A 71 -1.70 4.23 -11.47
N ASN A 72 -2.49 4.94 -12.28
CA ASN A 72 -2.45 4.84 -13.74
C ASN A 72 -1.11 5.26 -14.34
N VAL A 73 -0.41 6.24 -13.75
CA VAL A 73 0.96 6.59 -14.14
C VAL A 73 1.88 5.38 -14.03
N ALA A 74 1.84 4.63 -12.93
CA ALA A 74 2.66 3.42 -12.81
C ALA A 74 2.21 2.32 -13.79
N LEU A 75 0.91 2.15 -13.97
CA LEU A 75 0.38 1.13 -14.88
C LEU A 75 0.85 1.33 -16.33
N ASP A 76 1.20 2.54 -16.75
CA ASP A 76 1.72 2.79 -18.10
C ASP A 76 3.14 2.22 -18.31
N TYR A 77 3.90 2.03 -17.24
CA TYR A 77 5.24 1.41 -17.26
C TYR A 77 5.22 -0.09 -16.99
N MET A 78 4.10 -0.63 -16.52
CA MET A 78 3.96 -2.05 -16.17
C MET A 78 3.56 -2.92 -17.35
N SER A 79 4.03 -4.16 -17.35
CA SER A 79 3.58 -5.19 -18.29
C SER A 79 2.09 -5.49 -18.09
N LYS A 80 1.33 -5.54 -19.18
CA LYS A 80 -0.10 -5.88 -19.15
C LYS A 80 -0.34 -7.39 -19.14
N HIS A 81 0.69 -8.20 -19.39
CA HIS A 81 0.62 -9.67 -19.44
C HIS A 81 0.82 -10.32 -18.08
N ASP A 82 1.43 -9.59 -17.14
CA ASP A 82 1.78 -10.09 -15.82
C ASP A 82 0.73 -9.71 -14.77
N TRP A 83 0.89 -10.25 -13.57
CA TRP A 83 0.05 -9.91 -12.44
C TRP A 83 0.45 -8.54 -11.86
N VAL A 84 -0.55 -7.72 -11.59
CA VAL A 84 -0.40 -6.40 -10.98
C VAL A 84 -1.10 -6.38 -9.64
N LEU A 85 -0.41 -5.90 -8.62
CA LEU A 85 -0.92 -5.67 -7.28
C LEU A 85 -0.91 -4.17 -6.98
N HIS A 86 -2.07 -3.58 -6.74
CA HIS A 86 -2.14 -2.31 -6.03
C HIS A 86 -2.15 -2.59 -4.52
N ILE A 87 -1.23 -1.96 -3.80
CA ILE A 87 -1.08 -2.09 -2.36
C ILE A 87 -0.84 -0.71 -1.72
N ASP A 88 -1.51 -0.43 -0.60
CA ASP A 88 -1.30 0.81 0.15
C ASP A 88 0.04 0.82 0.90
N ALA A 89 0.57 2.00 1.16
CA ALA A 89 1.91 2.19 1.75
C ALA A 89 2.02 1.68 3.19
N ASP A 90 0.90 1.63 3.90
CA ASP A 90 0.75 1.22 5.30
C ASP A 90 0.39 -0.27 5.48
N ILE A 91 0.45 -1.04 4.41
CA ILE A 91 0.17 -2.49 4.45
C ILE A 91 1.48 -3.28 4.51
N TYR A 92 1.64 -4.06 5.56
CA TYR A 92 2.68 -5.06 5.68
C TYR A 92 2.10 -6.43 5.30
N LEU A 93 2.69 -7.08 4.32
CA LEU A 93 2.26 -8.41 3.88
C LEU A 93 2.98 -9.51 4.66
N PRO A 94 2.31 -10.63 4.97
CA PRO A 94 2.98 -11.78 5.60
C PRO A 94 4.15 -12.31 4.75
N PRO A 95 5.24 -12.81 5.38
CA PRO A 95 6.40 -13.33 4.65
C PRO A 95 6.05 -14.43 3.64
N LEU A 96 5.02 -15.22 3.91
CA LEU A 96 4.59 -16.33 3.05
C LEU A 96 3.72 -15.89 1.87
N THR A 97 3.36 -14.62 1.75
CA THR A 97 2.46 -14.11 0.69
C THR A 97 2.89 -14.58 -0.70
N ARG A 98 4.16 -14.40 -1.05
CA ARG A 98 4.67 -14.82 -2.37
C ARG A 98 4.54 -16.33 -2.61
N SER A 99 4.83 -17.13 -1.59
CA SER A 99 4.70 -18.59 -1.65
C SER A 99 3.24 -19.03 -1.79
N ILE A 100 2.32 -18.37 -1.07
CA ILE A 100 0.89 -18.64 -1.16
C ILE A 100 0.38 -18.32 -2.56
N LEU A 101 0.65 -17.12 -3.08
CA LEU A 101 0.26 -16.70 -4.44
C LEU A 101 0.83 -17.62 -5.53
N GLY A 102 1.99 -18.23 -5.30
CA GLY A 102 2.58 -19.19 -6.23
C GLY A 102 1.95 -20.59 -6.21
N ARG A 103 1.19 -20.93 -5.17
CA ARG A 103 0.57 -22.25 -4.98
C ARG A 103 -0.93 -22.28 -5.28
N ILE A 104 -1.64 -21.18 -5.08
CA ILE A 104 -3.07 -21.09 -5.39
C ILE A 104 -3.29 -20.97 -6.89
N SER A 105 -4.43 -21.50 -7.35
CA SER A 105 -4.81 -21.35 -8.76
C SER A 105 -5.49 -20.00 -8.96
N LEU A 106 -4.79 -19.04 -9.55
CA LEU A 106 -5.32 -17.72 -9.88
C LEU A 106 -5.91 -17.74 -11.30
N ASP A 107 -7.20 -17.41 -11.43
CA ASP A 107 -7.83 -17.14 -12.73
C ASP A 107 -7.57 -15.69 -13.14
N ASN A 108 -6.98 -15.49 -14.31
CA ASN A 108 -6.62 -14.17 -14.82
C ASN A 108 -7.83 -13.25 -15.14
N LYS A 109 -9.05 -13.79 -15.12
CA LYS A 109 -10.29 -13.03 -15.28
C LYS A 109 -10.75 -12.36 -13.99
N ASN A 110 -10.23 -12.79 -12.85
CA ASN A 110 -10.66 -12.32 -11.54
C ASN A 110 -9.82 -11.14 -11.02
N ILE A 111 -10.42 -10.43 -10.07
CA ILE A 111 -9.70 -9.55 -9.14
C ILE A 111 -9.70 -10.21 -7.75
N TYR A 112 -8.57 -10.12 -7.08
CA TYR A 112 -8.34 -10.73 -5.78
C TYR A 112 -8.05 -9.68 -4.73
N GLY A 113 -8.56 -9.91 -3.53
CA GLY A 113 -8.19 -9.16 -2.33
C GLY A 113 -7.87 -10.10 -1.18
N ILE A 114 -7.49 -9.55 -0.07
CA ILE A 114 -7.15 -10.26 1.16
C ILE A 114 -7.91 -9.67 2.34
N ASP A 115 -7.90 -10.34 3.47
CA ASP A 115 -8.27 -9.74 4.75
C ASP A 115 -7.08 -9.00 5.37
N ARG A 116 -7.36 -8.12 6.34
CA ARG A 116 -6.33 -7.40 7.07
C ARG A 116 -6.61 -7.39 8.57
N MET A 117 -5.56 -7.25 9.34
CA MET A 117 -5.61 -6.94 10.76
C MET A 117 -5.17 -5.49 10.97
N MET A 118 -5.85 -4.77 11.85
CA MET A 118 -5.48 -3.40 12.20
C MET A 118 -4.46 -3.39 13.32
N CYS A 119 -3.28 -2.88 13.05
CA CYS A 119 -2.28 -2.57 14.07
C CYS A 119 -2.53 -1.14 14.56
N PRO A 120 -2.96 -0.95 15.82
CA PRO A 120 -3.58 0.32 16.25
C PRO A 120 -2.59 1.47 16.41
N ASN A 121 -1.31 1.16 16.62
CA ASN A 121 -0.30 2.19 16.92
C ASN A 121 1.13 1.66 16.78
N PHE A 122 2.09 2.57 16.88
CA PHE A 122 3.50 2.24 16.70
C PHE A 122 4.05 1.29 17.79
N GLU A 123 3.58 1.39 19.03
CA GLU A 123 4.03 0.49 20.10
C GLU A 123 3.60 -0.96 19.82
N ALA A 124 2.36 -1.17 19.41
CA ALA A 124 1.86 -2.48 19.00
C ALA A 124 2.65 -3.04 17.80
N TRP A 125 3.01 -2.17 16.86
CA TRP A 125 3.86 -2.53 15.73
C TRP A 125 5.26 -2.99 16.17
N GLN A 126 5.91 -2.26 17.07
CA GLN A 126 7.23 -2.64 17.61
C GLN A 126 7.19 -3.97 18.36
N LYS A 127 6.14 -4.22 19.14
CA LYS A 127 5.92 -5.51 19.80
C LYS A 127 5.79 -6.65 18.78
N TYR A 128 5.02 -6.44 17.72
CA TYR A 128 4.87 -7.42 16.65
C TYR A 128 6.19 -7.70 15.94
N LEU A 129 7.01 -6.70 15.65
CA LEU A 129 8.33 -6.90 15.01
C LEU A 129 9.28 -7.72 15.88
N THR A 130 9.17 -7.60 17.21
CA THR A 130 10.00 -8.35 18.16
C THR A 130 9.51 -9.79 18.33
N ASN A 131 8.19 -9.98 18.32
CA ASN A 131 7.56 -11.28 18.42
C ASN A 131 6.33 -11.29 17.48
N PRO A 132 6.44 -11.85 16.26
CA PRO A 132 5.40 -11.80 15.24
C PRO A 132 4.16 -12.65 15.58
N ASP A 133 3.61 -12.46 16.76
CA ASP A 133 2.35 -13.04 17.21
C ASP A 133 1.34 -11.92 17.51
N PRO A 134 0.34 -11.73 16.66
CA PRO A 134 -0.68 -10.69 16.87
C PRO A 134 -1.43 -10.81 18.19
N SER A 135 -1.51 -11.99 18.79
CA SER A 135 -2.19 -12.19 20.07
C SER A 135 -1.59 -11.38 21.21
N HIS A 136 -0.31 -11.05 21.12
CA HIS A 136 0.43 -10.32 22.17
C HIS A 136 0.45 -8.81 21.95
N THR A 137 -0.08 -8.30 20.85
CA THR A 137 0.04 -6.87 20.50
C THR A 137 -1.12 -6.02 20.98
N GLY A 138 -2.18 -6.60 21.54
CA GLY A 138 -3.39 -5.86 21.93
C GLY A 138 -4.11 -5.23 20.74
N TRP A 139 -4.07 -5.85 19.58
CA TRP A 139 -4.69 -5.34 18.36
C TRP A 139 -6.19 -5.21 18.50
N VAL A 140 -6.68 -4.07 18.09
CA VAL A 140 -8.05 -3.65 18.33
C VAL A 140 -8.97 -4.11 17.22
N TYR A 141 -10.15 -4.41 17.64
CA TYR A 141 -11.26 -4.83 16.82
C TYR A 141 -12.03 -3.66 16.21
N ILE A 142 -12.17 -3.64 14.90
CA ILE A 142 -13.08 -2.74 14.18
C ILE A 142 -14.03 -3.59 13.35
N HIS A 143 -15.33 -3.51 13.58
CA HIS A 143 -16.40 -4.23 12.85
C HIS A 143 -16.65 -5.72 13.10
N GLY A 144 -16.88 -6.09 14.32
CA GLY A 144 -17.78 -7.23 14.63
C GLY A 144 -17.31 -8.66 14.40
N SER A 145 -16.15 -8.98 13.82
CA SER A 145 -15.67 -10.37 13.75
C SER A 145 -14.42 -10.54 14.60
N ALA A 146 -14.60 -11.05 15.83
CA ALA A 146 -13.50 -11.24 16.77
C ALA A 146 -12.71 -12.49 16.44
N PHE A 147 -11.43 -12.30 16.10
CA PHE A 147 -10.43 -13.35 16.19
C PHE A 147 -9.72 -13.23 17.55
N PRO A 148 -9.15 -14.34 18.09
CA PRO A 148 -8.53 -14.33 19.42
C PRO A 148 -7.42 -13.30 19.62
N PHE A 149 -6.88 -12.73 18.56
CA PHE A 149 -5.71 -11.83 18.54
C PHE A 149 -5.98 -10.53 17.79
N GLY A 150 -7.19 -10.03 17.78
CA GLY A 150 -7.52 -8.76 17.14
C GLY A 150 -8.51 -8.88 16.02
N VAL A 151 -8.56 -7.89 15.15
CA VAL A 151 -9.61 -7.76 14.17
C VAL A 151 -9.14 -8.14 12.82
N ARG A 152 -9.85 -9.06 12.26
CA ARG A 152 -9.83 -9.36 10.84
C ARG A 152 -10.93 -8.54 10.16
N ILE A 153 -10.57 -7.72 9.19
CA ILE A 153 -11.51 -6.95 8.41
C ILE A 153 -11.57 -7.55 7.02
N GLY A 154 -12.65 -8.26 6.74
CA GLY A 154 -13.04 -8.66 5.40
C GLY A 154 -14.08 -7.69 4.86
N GLU A 155 -13.92 -7.23 3.66
CA GLU A 155 -14.82 -6.29 3.02
C GLU A 155 -15.97 -7.03 2.34
N TYR A 156 -16.99 -7.38 3.13
CA TYR A 156 -18.21 -7.96 2.62
C TYR A 156 -19.31 -6.91 2.55
N MET A 157 -19.54 -6.41 1.37
CA MET A 157 -20.69 -5.57 1.08
C MET A 157 -21.93 -6.44 0.85
N SER A 158 -23.11 -5.85 0.87
CA SER A 158 -24.38 -6.52 0.54
C SER A 158 -24.34 -7.24 -0.80
N GLU A 159 -23.50 -6.82 -1.72
CA GLU A 159 -23.27 -7.41 -3.04
C GLU A 159 -22.21 -8.53 -3.06
N GLY A 160 -21.67 -8.95 -1.91
CA GLY A 160 -20.60 -9.93 -1.76
C GLY A 160 -19.24 -9.30 -1.50
N TYR A 161 -18.18 -10.09 -1.65
CA TYR A 161 -16.82 -9.62 -1.40
C TYR A 161 -16.41 -8.52 -2.39
N GLU A 162 -15.73 -7.48 -1.90
CA GLU A 162 -15.22 -6.38 -2.70
C GLU A 162 -13.76 -6.09 -2.31
N PRO A 163 -12.78 -6.42 -3.17
CA PRO A 163 -11.40 -6.05 -2.95
C PRO A 163 -11.26 -4.54 -2.90
N ILE A 164 -10.74 -3.98 -1.80
CA ILE A 164 -10.49 -2.55 -1.65
C ILE A 164 -9.01 -2.22 -1.70
N GLY A 165 -8.67 -0.93 -1.73
CA GLY A 165 -7.39 -0.38 -2.15
C GLY A 165 -6.16 -0.81 -1.38
N TYR A 166 -6.30 -1.42 -0.21
CA TYR A 166 -5.13 -1.92 0.50
C TYR A 166 -4.51 -3.17 -0.13
N PHE A 167 -5.27 -3.92 -0.96
CA PHE A 167 -4.75 -5.03 -1.74
C PHE A 167 -5.71 -5.37 -2.88
N GLN A 168 -5.32 -5.07 -4.11
CA GLN A 168 -6.07 -5.43 -5.31
C GLN A 168 -5.12 -6.08 -6.31
N LEU A 169 -5.26 -7.40 -6.49
CA LEU A 169 -4.43 -8.21 -7.39
C LEU A 169 -5.25 -8.64 -8.61
N TRP A 170 -4.76 -8.33 -9.81
CA TRP A 170 -5.41 -8.74 -11.07
C TRP A 170 -4.41 -8.92 -12.20
N ASN A 171 -4.86 -9.51 -13.30
CA ASN A 171 -4.10 -9.55 -14.55
C ASN A 171 -4.76 -8.61 -15.58
N PRO A 172 -4.11 -7.55 -16.06
CA PRO A 172 -4.73 -6.55 -16.93
C PRO A 172 -5.25 -7.10 -18.26
N ASN A 173 -4.50 -8.00 -18.91
CA ASN A 173 -4.92 -8.59 -20.18
C ASN A 173 -5.97 -9.68 -19.99
N GLY A 174 -5.83 -10.53 -18.97
CA GLY A 174 -6.77 -11.62 -18.71
C GLY A 174 -8.14 -11.12 -18.33
N SER A 175 -8.22 -10.09 -17.49
CA SER A 175 -9.47 -9.46 -17.08
C SER A 175 -10.02 -8.46 -18.10
N GLY A 176 -9.18 -7.93 -18.99
CA GLY A 176 -9.53 -6.80 -19.86
C GLY A 176 -9.52 -5.45 -19.16
N VAL A 177 -9.30 -5.38 -17.85
CA VAL A 177 -9.28 -4.15 -17.05
C VAL A 177 -7.86 -3.65 -16.88
N LYS A 178 -7.51 -2.58 -17.57
CA LYS A 178 -6.12 -2.10 -17.71
C LYS A 178 -5.82 -0.84 -16.88
N ARG A 179 -6.83 -0.11 -16.42
CA ARG A 179 -6.67 1.18 -15.74
C ARG A 179 -7.76 1.42 -14.69
N TYR A 180 -7.41 2.17 -13.69
CA TYR A 180 -8.35 2.71 -12.71
C TYR A 180 -9.24 3.78 -13.32
N PRO A 181 -10.52 3.90 -12.91
CA PRO A 181 -11.40 5.00 -13.31
C PRO A 181 -10.95 6.29 -12.62
N GLU A 182 -10.73 7.35 -13.39
CA GLU A 182 -10.27 8.66 -12.89
C GLU A 182 -11.41 9.64 -12.58
N THR A 183 -12.64 9.16 -12.62
CA THR A 183 -13.86 9.98 -12.47
C THR A 183 -14.10 10.49 -11.05
N HIS A 184 -13.37 9.95 -10.07
CA HIS A 184 -13.50 10.36 -8.67
C HIS A 184 -12.25 11.10 -8.23
N GLY A 185 -12.39 12.39 -7.95
CA GLY A 185 -11.26 13.29 -7.66
C GLY A 185 -10.63 13.13 -6.28
N ALA A 186 -11.16 12.24 -5.42
CA ALA A 186 -10.61 11.94 -4.10
C ALA A 186 -10.12 10.48 -4.01
N ALA A 187 -9.32 10.18 -3.00
CA ALA A 187 -8.78 8.83 -2.84
C ALA A 187 -9.81 7.80 -2.37
N ASP A 188 -10.85 8.25 -1.64
CA ASP A 188 -11.94 7.39 -1.20
C ASP A 188 -12.71 6.83 -2.41
N ARG A 189 -13.24 5.63 -2.32
CA ARG A 189 -14.04 4.93 -3.34
C ARG A 189 -13.34 4.62 -4.68
N THR A 190 -12.12 5.12 -4.94
CA THR A 190 -11.37 4.84 -6.17
C THR A 190 -11.20 3.34 -6.39
N ASP A 191 -10.85 2.65 -5.34
CA ASP A 191 -10.67 1.20 -5.25
C ASP A 191 -11.99 0.42 -5.42
N VAL A 192 -13.04 0.87 -4.76
CA VAL A 192 -14.39 0.31 -4.90
C VAL A 192 -14.90 0.43 -6.34
N GLN A 193 -14.74 1.60 -6.96
CA GLN A 193 -15.10 1.81 -8.35
C GLN A 193 -14.28 0.93 -9.30
N PHE A 194 -13.01 0.69 -8.98
CA PHE A 194 -12.17 -0.23 -9.74
C PHE A 194 -12.63 -1.67 -9.59
N ALA A 195 -12.84 -2.16 -8.37
CA ALA A 195 -13.32 -3.52 -8.12
C ALA A 195 -14.66 -3.81 -8.82
N LYS A 196 -15.56 -2.81 -8.90
CA LYS A 196 -16.85 -2.92 -9.59
C LYS A 196 -16.76 -3.11 -11.10
N LYS A 197 -15.59 -3.02 -11.71
CA LYS A 197 -15.40 -3.41 -13.12
C LYS A 197 -15.48 -4.94 -13.32
N TRP A 198 -15.39 -5.72 -12.28
CA TRP A 198 -15.63 -7.16 -12.29
C TRP A 198 -17.03 -7.49 -11.79
N SER A 199 -17.63 -8.53 -12.36
CA SER A 199 -18.84 -9.10 -11.81
C SER A 199 -18.60 -9.62 -10.38
N ARG A 200 -19.64 -9.73 -9.58
CA ARG A 200 -19.55 -10.24 -8.21
C ARG A 200 -18.84 -11.60 -8.12
N ALA A 201 -19.12 -12.49 -9.07
CA ALA A 201 -18.52 -13.84 -9.11
C ALA A 201 -17.00 -13.82 -9.39
N ASN A 202 -16.46 -12.71 -9.91
CA ASN A 202 -15.07 -12.55 -10.25
C ASN A 202 -14.28 -11.71 -9.22
N ARG A 203 -14.89 -11.38 -8.08
CA ARG A 203 -14.24 -10.70 -6.95
C ARG A 203 -13.96 -11.73 -5.86
N ILE A 204 -12.71 -12.08 -5.67
CA ILE A 204 -12.31 -13.25 -4.89
C ILE A 204 -11.48 -12.84 -3.68
N LEU A 205 -11.83 -13.35 -2.52
CA LEU A 205 -10.99 -13.29 -1.32
C LEU A 205 -9.94 -14.40 -1.36
N ILE A 206 -8.69 -14.07 -1.02
CA ILE A 206 -7.64 -15.04 -0.70
C ILE A 206 -7.55 -15.15 0.82
N PRO A 207 -8.21 -16.12 1.45
CA PRO A 207 -8.32 -16.19 2.91
C PRO A 207 -7.01 -16.59 3.60
N GLU A 208 -6.06 -17.17 2.86
CA GLU A 208 -4.77 -17.63 3.38
C GLU A 208 -3.79 -16.47 3.63
N ILE A 209 -4.08 -15.28 3.10
CA ILE A 209 -3.26 -14.08 3.29
C ILE A 209 -4.03 -13.08 4.14
N ILE A 210 -3.45 -12.69 5.27
CA ILE A 210 -3.98 -11.62 6.12
C ILE A 210 -2.93 -10.55 6.23
N GLY A 211 -3.17 -9.40 5.60
CA GLY A 211 -2.28 -8.24 5.67
C GLY A 211 -2.35 -7.54 7.03
N ILE A 212 -1.31 -6.82 7.39
CA ILE A 212 -1.30 -5.96 8.56
C ILE A 212 -1.40 -4.52 8.10
N HIS A 213 -2.46 -3.84 8.52
CA HIS A 213 -2.67 -2.43 8.25
C HIS A 213 -2.17 -1.62 9.44
N LEU A 214 -1.14 -0.84 9.22
CA LEU A 214 -0.58 0.06 10.23
C LEU A 214 -1.49 1.27 10.37
N ASP A 215 -1.91 1.57 11.60
CA ASP A 215 -2.77 2.71 11.87
C ASP A 215 -2.12 3.65 12.90
N SER A 216 -2.63 4.87 12.99
CA SER A 216 -2.18 5.86 13.95
C SER A 216 -3.27 6.11 14.99
N GLU A 217 -2.94 5.97 16.27
CA GLU A 217 -3.84 6.20 17.41
C GLU A 217 -4.62 7.53 17.36
N ASN A 218 -4.08 8.48 16.64
CA ASN A 218 -4.61 9.85 16.61
C ASN A 218 -5.39 10.15 15.32
N ALA A 219 -5.74 9.14 14.54
CA ALA A 219 -6.61 9.34 13.37
C ALA A 219 -8.05 9.50 13.83
N THR A 220 -8.49 10.74 14.06
CA THR A 220 -9.91 11.04 14.21
C THR A 220 -10.64 10.82 12.88
N VAL A 221 -11.98 10.64 12.94
CA VAL A 221 -12.82 10.49 11.73
C VAL A 221 -12.58 11.64 10.74
N ASP A 222 -12.43 12.87 11.23
CA ASP A 222 -12.12 14.04 10.40
C ASP A 222 -10.73 13.97 9.78
N GLU A 223 -9.78 13.36 10.46
CA GLU A 223 -8.41 13.17 9.96
C GLU A 223 -8.31 12.00 9.00
N MET A 224 -9.12 10.97 9.15
CA MET A 224 -9.25 9.91 8.14
C MET A 224 -9.78 10.47 6.81
N GLY A 225 -10.78 11.35 6.83
CA GLY A 225 -11.24 12.05 5.64
C GLY A 225 -10.13 12.86 4.97
N LYS A 226 -9.27 13.51 5.74
CA LYS A 226 -8.11 14.24 5.21
C LYS A 226 -7.03 13.31 4.64
N ASN A 227 -6.89 12.10 5.13
CA ASN A 227 -5.96 11.12 4.60
C ASN A 227 -6.27 10.78 3.13
N TRP A 228 -7.54 10.64 2.84
CA TRP A 228 -8.01 10.33 1.50
C TRP A 228 -7.94 11.52 0.53
N ASN A 229 -7.61 12.70 1.03
CA ASN A 229 -7.42 13.93 0.28
C ASN A 229 -5.94 14.38 0.28
N GLY A 230 -4.99 13.47 0.41
CA GLY A 230 -3.56 13.79 0.38
C GLY A 230 -3.05 14.50 1.63
N ARG A 231 -3.64 14.25 2.80
CA ARG A 231 -3.13 14.80 4.06
C ARG A 231 -1.69 14.33 4.31
N LYS A 232 -0.97 15.11 5.08
CA LYS A 232 0.28 14.66 5.70
C LYS A 232 -0.05 13.63 6.77
N SER A 233 0.64 12.50 6.77
CA SER A 233 0.58 11.55 7.86
C SER A 233 0.94 12.25 9.17
N LYS A 234 0.21 11.93 10.24
CA LYS A 234 0.73 12.14 11.59
C LYS A 234 1.80 11.08 11.78
N GLN A 235 2.97 11.50 12.15
CA GLN A 235 4.15 10.67 12.32
C GLN A 235 3.83 9.32 12.98
N PHE A 236 4.07 8.24 12.26
CA PHE A 236 4.01 6.90 12.79
C PHE A 236 5.38 6.56 13.41
N GLY A 237 5.43 6.57 14.76
CA GLY A 237 6.66 6.39 15.51
C GLY A 237 7.51 7.66 15.68
N ASN A 238 8.72 7.52 16.17
CA ASN A 238 9.63 8.60 16.56
C ASN A 238 10.39 9.26 15.39
N GLY A 239 9.81 9.27 14.23
CA GLY A 239 10.38 9.90 13.06
C GLY A 239 11.38 9.01 12.34
N TYR A 240 11.14 8.89 11.07
CA TYR A 240 12.09 8.31 10.15
C TYR A 240 13.13 9.38 9.81
N SER A 241 14.35 9.23 10.32
CA SER A 241 15.49 9.99 9.84
C SER A 241 16.34 9.07 8.95
N LEU A 242 16.34 9.32 7.65
CA LEU A 242 17.45 8.88 6.83
C LEU A 242 18.66 9.68 7.32
N GLU A 243 19.64 9.02 7.93
CA GLU A 243 20.93 9.68 8.17
C GLU A 243 21.42 10.23 6.84
N GLU A 244 21.59 11.54 6.73
CA GLU A 244 22.26 12.12 5.59
C GLU A 244 23.63 11.46 5.50
N PRO A 245 24.05 10.97 4.31
CA PRO A 245 25.38 10.42 4.18
C PRO A 245 26.36 11.50 4.62
N LYS A 246 27.13 11.23 5.69
CA LYS A 246 28.13 12.15 6.23
C LYS A 246 28.97 12.61 5.05
N LYS A 247 28.85 13.88 4.65
CA LYS A 247 29.69 14.48 3.62
C LYS A 247 31.12 14.24 4.08
N LYS A 248 31.86 13.37 3.38
CA LYS A 248 33.30 13.23 3.61
C LYS A 248 33.89 14.62 3.40
N ARG A 249 34.29 15.30 4.49
CA ARG A 249 35.11 16.49 4.40
C ARG A 249 36.42 16.05 3.78
N PHE A 250 36.61 16.31 2.50
CA PHE A 250 37.93 16.30 1.89
C PHE A 250 38.72 17.41 2.58
N GLY A 251 39.57 17.02 3.49
CA GLY A 251 40.55 17.91 4.07
C GLY A 251 41.52 18.32 2.94
N TRP A 252 41.46 19.58 2.56
CA TRP A 252 42.53 20.18 1.77
C TRP A 252 43.75 20.24 2.68
N PHE A 253 44.72 19.41 2.40
CA PHE A 253 46.07 19.62 2.92
C PHE A 253 46.64 20.83 2.24
N SER A 254 46.66 21.99 2.91
CA SER A 254 47.54 23.09 2.58
C SER A 254 48.97 22.69 2.99
N LYS A 255 49.79 22.36 2.03
CA LYS A 255 51.24 22.32 2.25
C LYS A 255 51.71 23.77 2.33
N GLY A 256 52.22 24.20 3.52
CA GLY A 256 53.12 25.28 3.68
C GLY A 256 54.54 24.87 3.31
#